data_47b615eb43f78577f69cb3bb1cfa97be
#
_entry.id   47b615eb43f78577f69cb3bb1cfa97be
#
_cell.length_a   1.000
_cell.length_b   1.000
_cell.length_c   1.000
_cell.angle_alpha   90.00
_cell.angle_beta   90.00
_cell.angle_gamma   90.00
#
_symmetry.space_group_name_H-M   'P 1'
#
loop_
_entity.id
_entity.type
_entity.pdbx_description
1 polymer ?
#
loop_
_entity_poly.entity_id
_entity_poly.type
_entity_poly.pdbx_seq_one_letter_code
_entity_poly.pdbx_strand_id
1 'polypeptide(L)'
;VEEDEIITNDAVSEGDVLIGLPSSGIHSNGYSLVRKIVFDVSKADLEKVYEGLDKPLKEELLTPTRIYKDAVFALKDKVKIHGMCHITGGGFYENIPRMIPDGLFAEIDTKDIKRPAIFDLLQEWANINTKEMYSTFNMGVGFIFAVAKDDKDAALEALKAAGENPVVLGEIEKGQGDKCIIKGL
;
A
#
# COMPACT_ATOMS: atom_id res chain seq x y z
N VAL A 1 2.19 -22.15 -8.06
CA VAL A 1 1.76 -22.34 -6.66
C VAL A 1 0.97 -23.63 -6.61
N GLU A 2 1.28 -24.50 -5.66
CA GLU A 2 0.49 -25.69 -5.42
C GLU A 2 -0.90 -25.30 -4.89
N GLU A 3 -1.93 -26.10 -5.17
CA GLU A 3 -3.32 -25.74 -4.87
C GLU A 3 -3.57 -25.56 -3.36
N ASP A 4 -2.92 -26.37 -2.53
CA ASP A 4 -2.99 -26.33 -1.07
C ASP A 4 -2.15 -25.19 -0.43
N GLU A 5 -1.36 -24.50 -1.24
CA GLU A 5 -0.56 -23.33 -0.83
C GLU A 5 -1.18 -21.98 -1.25
N ILE A 6 -2.35 -21.99 -1.88
CA ILE A 6 -3.04 -20.76 -2.27
C ILE A 6 -3.51 -20.02 -1.01
N ILE A 7 -3.08 -18.76 -0.89
CA ILE A 7 -3.53 -17.88 0.19
C ILE A 7 -4.85 -17.24 -0.24
N THR A 8 -5.92 -17.67 0.40
CA THR A 8 -7.25 -17.08 0.26
C THR A 8 -7.53 -16.11 1.41
N ASN A 9 -8.70 -15.49 1.42
CA ASN A 9 -9.10 -14.61 2.53
C ASN A 9 -9.75 -15.38 3.71
N ASP A 10 -9.90 -16.69 3.62
CA ASP A 10 -10.60 -17.50 4.63
C ASP A 10 -9.88 -17.56 5.98
N ALA A 11 -8.56 -17.32 5.97
CA ALA A 11 -7.76 -17.31 7.19
C ALA A 11 -7.76 -15.96 7.91
N VAL A 12 -8.20 -14.89 7.25
CA VAL A 12 -8.24 -13.55 7.86
C VAL A 12 -9.30 -13.49 8.95
N SER A 13 -8.93 -13.02 10.11
CA SER A 13 -9.77 -12.99 11.31
C SER A 13 -9.63 -11.68 12.09
N GLU A 14 -10.61 -11.44 12.98
CA GLU A 14 -10.55 -10.32 13.93
C GLU A 14 -9.26 -10.37 14.75
N GLY A 15 -8.61 -9.22 14.91
CA GLY A 15 -7.36 -9.07 15.62
C GLY A 15 -6.10 -9.33 14.78
N ASP A 16 -6.23 -9.76 13.51
CA ASP A 16 -5.09 -9.85 12.62
C ASP A 16 -4.45 -8.47 12.42
N VAL A 17 -3.11 -8.44 12.45
CA VAL A 17 -2.34 -7.23 12.25
C VAL A 17 -2.03 -7.04 10.78
N LEU A 18 -2.22 -5.81 10.30
CA LEU A 18 -1.90 -5.40 8.95
C LEU A 18 -0.49 -4.80 8.88
N ILE A 19 0.38 -5.41 8.08
CA ILE A 19 1.76 -4.98 7.89
C ILE A 19 1.94 -4.53 6.44
N GLY A 20 2.28 -3.25 6.25
CA GLY A 20 2.55 -2.66 4.94
C GLY A 20 4.01 -2.64 4.59
N LEU A 21 4.31 -2.82 3.31
CA LEU A 21 5.63 -2.62 2.72
C LEU A 21 5.63 -1.37 1.85
N PRO A 22 6.74 -0.57 1.89
CA PRO A 22 6.81 0.66 1.14
C PRO A 22 6.76 0.41 -0.37
N SER A 23 6.13 1.34 -1.09
CA SER A 23 6.21 1.42 -2.55
C SER A 23 7.48 2.14 -2.99
N SER A 24 7.86 1.97 -4.25
CA SER A 24 8.93 2.75 -4.90
C SER A 24 8.45 4.08 -5.51
N GLY A 25 7.22 4.46 -5.27
CA GLY A 25 6.53 5.61 -5.87
C GLY A 25 5.14 5.22 -6.36
N ILE A 26 4.72 5.81 -7.47
CA ILE A 26 3.37 5.62 -8.05
C ILE A 26 3.13 4.16 -8.48
N HIS A 27 4.19 3.40 -8.74
CA HIS A 27 4.14 2.11 -9.43
C HIS A 27 3.61 2.28 -10.85
N SER A 28 2.65 1.43 -11.28
CA SER A 28 2.09 1.46 -12.62
C SER A 28 0.59 1.78 -12.63
N ASN A 29 0.09 2.46 -11.59
CA ASN A 29 -1.33 2.72 -11.39
C ASN A 29 -1.65 4.21 -11.32
N GLY A 30 -2.87 4.58 -11.71
CA GLY A 30 -3.32 5.97 -11.65
C GLY A 30 -2.71 6.89 -12.71
N TYR A 31 -1.98 6.37 -13.71
CA TYR A 31 -1.24 7.17 -14.70
C TYR A 31 -2.13 8.04 -15.60
N SER A 32 -3.39 7.69 -15.81
CA SER A 32 -4.31 8.57 -16.52
C SER A 32 -4.49 9.90 -15.76
N LEU A 33 -4.63 9.83 -14.43
CA LEU A 33 -4.72 11.01 -13.58
C LEU A 33 -3.37 11.74 -13.49
N VAL A 34 -2.26 11.01 -13.28
CA VAL A 34 -0.91 11.57 -13.24
C VAL A 34 -0.62 12.38 -14.51
N ARG A 35 -0.89 11.80 -15.69
CA ARG A 35 -0.67 12.49 -16.97
C ARG A 35 -1.50 13.76 -17.07
N LYS A 36 -2.77 13.70 -16.70
CA LYS A 36 -3.65 14.88 -16.66
C LYS A 36 -3.09 15.96 -15.74
N ILE A 37 -2.66 15.59 -14.53
CA ILE A 37 -2.09 16.53 -13.56
C ILE A 37 -0.82 17.17 -14.10
N VAL A 38 0.13 16.35 -14.56
CA VAL A 38 1.46 16.81 -14.97
C VAL A 38 1.40 17.65 -16.25
N PHE A 39 0.64 17.21 -17.27
CA PHE A 39 0.65 17.86 -18.57
C PHE A 39 -0.42 18.92 -18.76
N ASP A 40 -1.61 18.72 -18.21
CA ASP A 40 -2.75 19.60 -18.49
C ASP A 40 -2.98 20.62 -17.38
N VAL A 41 -2.87 20.19 -16.10
CA VAL A 41 -3.17 21.04 -14.94
C VAL A 41 -1.95 21.87 -14.54
N SER A 42 -0.85 21.22 -14.11
CA SER A 42 0.34 21.91 -13.61
C SER A 42 1.28 22.34 -14.71
N LYS A 43 1.23 21.69 -15.87
CA LYS A 43 2.20 21.89 -16.98
C LYS A 43 3.64 21.79 -16.48
N ALA A 44 3.89 20.80 -15.63
CA ALA A 44 5.14 20.63 -14.92
C ALA A 44 6.32 20.37 -15.87
N ASP A 45 7.46 20.97 -15.56
CA ASP A 45 8.70 20.70 -16.28
C ASP A 45 9.25 19.33 -15.87
N LEU A 46 9.35 18.42 -16.82
CA LEU A 46 9.79 17.04 -16.61
C LEU A 46 11.27 16.92 -16.26
N GLU A 47 12.10 17.91 -16.65
CA GLU A 47 13.53 17.94 -16.37
C GLU A 47 13.84 18.51 -14.97
N LYS A 48 12.87 19.15 -14.34
CA LYS A 48 13.05 19.80 -13.04
C LYS A 48 13.03 18.77 -11.90
N VAL A 49 13.92 18.97 -10.92
CA VAL A 49 13.86 18.34 -9.60
C VAL A 49 12.96 19.21 -8.72
N TYR A 50 11.80 18.69 -8.35
CA TYR A 50 10.87 19.39 -7.46
C TYR A 50 11.23 19.15 -6.00
N GLU A 51 10.70 19.98 -5.12
CA GLU A 51 10.93 19.84 -3.68
C GLU A 51 10.51 18.45 -3.18
N GLY A 52 11.37 17.83 -2.41
CA GLY A 52 11.18 16.47 -1.88
C GLY A 52 11.54 15.35 -2.83
N LEU A 53 11.84 15.62 -4.12
CA LEU A 53 12.35 14.62 -5.06
C LEU A 53 13.89 14.66 -5.09
N ASP A 54 14.50 13.48 -5.24
CA ASP A 54 15.96 13.32 -5.36
C ASP A 54 16.44 13.32 -6.82
N LYS A 55 15.51 13.32 -7.79
CA LYS A 55 15.77 13.18 -9.23
C LYS A 55 14.74 13.96 -10.04
N PRO A 56 15.00 14.23 -11.36
CA PRO A 56 14.04 14.90 -12.24
C PRO A 56 12.67 14.19 -12.26
N LEU A 57 11.61 14.97 -12.43
CA LEU A 57 10.22 14.45 -12.43
C LEU A 57 10.02 13.29 -13.41
N LYS A 58 10.63 13.36 -14.61
CA LYS A 58 10.55 12.26 -15.59
C LYS A 58 11.09 10.93 -15.05
N GLU A 59 12.19 10.98 -14.30
CA GLU A 59 12.80 9.77 -13.73
C GLU A 59 11.98 9.25 -12.55
N GLU A 60 11.40 10.16 -11.74
CA GLU A 60 10.48 9.79 -10.68
C GLU A 60 9.26 9.06 -11.23
N LEU A 61 8.65 9.62 -12.28
CA LEU A 61 7.49 9.02 -12.94
C LEU A 61 7.78 7.69 -13.65
N LEU A 62 9.03 7.42 -14.01
CA LEU A 62 9.46 6.17 -14.65
C LEU A 62 9.99 5.13 -13.65
N THR A 63 9.94 5.41 -12.35
CA THR A 63 10.40 4.45 -11.33
C THR A 63 9.58 3.16 -11.41
N PRO A 64 10.23 1.99 -11.62
CA PRO A 64 9.52 0.73 -11.80
C PRO A 64 8.73 0.32 -10.56
N THR A 65 7.65 -0.41 -10.77
CA THR A 65 6.92 -1.09 -9.71
C THR A 65 7.84 -2.04 -8.95
N ARG A 66 7.83 -1.96 -7.63
CA ARG A 66 8.62 -2.82 -6.77
C ARG A 66 8.10 -4.27 -6.82
N ILE A 67 9.02 -5.22 -6.84
CA ILE A 67 8.72 -6.66 -6.82
C ILE A 67 8.79 -7.13 -5.36
N TYR A 68 7.69 -7.68 -4.85
CA TYR A 68 7.54 -8.12 -3.45
C TYR A 68 7.71 -9.62 -3.25
N LYS A 69 8.14 -10.36 -4.29
CA LYS A 69 8.29 -11.81 -4.25
C LYS A 69 9.13 -12.30 -3.06
N ASP A 70 10.30 -11.72 -2.86
CA ASP A 70 11.23 -12.18 -1.83
C ASP A 70 10.69 -11.91 -0.42
N ALA A 71 9.95 -10.81 -0.23
CA ALA A 71 9.24 -10.51 1.01
C ALA A 71 8.15 -11.55 1.32
N VAL A 72 7.38 -11.96 0.30
CA VAL A 72 6.34 -12.99 0.45
C VAL A 72 6.95 -14.32 0.90
N PHE A 73 8.03 -14.76 0.24
CA PHE A 73 8.68 -16.03 0.60
C PHE A 73 9.33 -15.96 1.98
N ALA A 74 10.05 -14.89 2.29
CA ALA A 74 10.66 -14.71 3.60
C ALA A 74 9.63 -14.76 4.75
N LEU A 75 8.44 -14.18 4.51
CA LEU A 75 7.37 -14.19 5.50
C LEU A 75 6.72 -15.58 5.61
N LYS A 76 6.40 -16.21 4.46
CA LYS A 76 5.78 -17.55 4.40
C LYS A 76 6.59 -18.60 5.16
N ASP A 77 7.92 -18.50 5.16
CA ASP A 77 8.82 -19.44 5.84
C ASP A 77 8.80 -19.27 7.38
N LYS A 78 8.21 -18.22 7.91
CA LYS A 78 8.28 -17.86 9.34
C LYS A 78 6.94 -17.84 10.04
N VAL A 79 5.90 -17.34 9.37
CA VAL A 79 4.57 -17.20 9.94
C VAL A 79 3.51 -17.60 8.91
N LYS A 80 2.32 -17.92 9.38
CA LYS A 80 1.18 -18.12 8.49
C LYS A 80 0.67 -16.77 8.00
N ILE A 81 0.69 -16.56 6.68
CA ILE A 81 0.06 -15.40 6.06
C ILE A 81 -1.45 -15.68 5.96
N HIS A 82 -2.26 -14.87 6.63
CA HIS A 82 -3.72 -15.00 6.60
C HIS A 82 -4.34 -14.35 5.36
N GLY A 83 -3.77 -13.23 4.91
CA GLY A 83 -4.16 -12.54 3.70
C GLY A 83 -3.05 -11.64 3.19
N MET A 84 -3.12 -11.30 1.92
CA MET A 84 -2.18 -10.34 1.32
C MET A 84 -2.82 -9.61 0.16
N CYS A 85 -2.43 -8.36 -0.08
CA CYS A 85 -2.84 -7.62 -1.26
C CYS A 85 -1.72 -6.70 -1.78
N HIS A 86 -1.64 -6.58 -3.09
CA HIS A 86 -0.85 -5.59 -3.79
C HIS A 86 -1.72 -4.35 -4.03
N ILE A 87 -1.28 -3.18 -3.56
CA ILE A 87 -2.03 -1.95 -3.74
C ILE A 87 -1.80 -1.42 -5.16
N THR A 88 -2.81 -1.59 -5.98
CA THR A 88 -2.84 -1.23 -7.40
C THR A 88 -3.91 -0.16 -7.68
N GLY A 89 -4.44 -0.09 -8.91
CA GLY A 89 -5.56 0.80 -9.24
C GLY A 89 -6.75 0.59 -8.30
N GLY A 90 -7.39 1.70 -7.89
CA GLY A 90 -8.41 1.68 -6.84
C GLY A 90 -7.87 1.87 -5.42
N GLY A 91 -6.52 1.98 -5.28
CA GLY A 91 -5.87 2.33 -4.02
C GLY A 91 -6.24 1.40 -2.85
N PHE A 92 -6.30 1.95 -1.65
CA PHE A 92 -6.61 1.20 -0.44
C PHE A 92 -8.06 0.69 -0.43
N TYR A 93 -8.99 1.53 -0.85
CA TYR A 93 -10.43 1.25 -0.75
C TYR A 93 -10.92 0.11 -1.65
N GLU A 94 -10.22 -0.19 -2.75
CA GLU A 94 -10.60 -1.31 -3.62
C GLU A 94 -9.72 -2.56 -3.41
N ASN A 95 -8.45 -2.40 -3.02
CA ASN A 95 -7.54 -3.55 -2.93
C ASN A 95 -7.59 -4.26 -1.57
N ILE A 96 -7.61 -3.52 -0.46
CA ILE A 96 -7.66 -4.11 0.88
C ILE A 96 -8.93 -4.95 1.09
N PRO A 97 -10.14 -4.50 0.68
CA PRO A 97 -11.36 -5.29 0.82
C PRO A 97 -11.34 -6.68 0.17
N ARG A 98 -10.51 -6.87 -0.87
CA ARG A 98 -10.43 -8.17 -1.58
C ARG A 98 -9.87 -9.28 -0.72
N MET A 99 -9.05 -8.95 0.28
CA MET A 99 -8.49 -9.94 1.19
C MET A 99 -9.30 -10.09 2.49
N ILE A 100 -10.41 -9.35 2.66
CA ILE A 100 -11.17 -9.30 3.92
C ILE A 100 -12.51 -10.03 3.75
N PRO A 101 -12.81 -11.05 4.58
CA PRO A 101 -14.10 -11.74 4.62
C PRO A 101 -15.26 -10.81 4.98
N ASP A 102 -16.48 -11.26 4.78
CA ASP A 102 -17.67 -10.53 5.21
C ASP A 102 -17.77 -10.47 6.74
N GLY A 103 -18.27 -9.36 7.26
CA GLY A 103 -18.37 -9.11 8.71
C GLY A 103 -17.09 -8.62 9.36
N LEU A 104 -16.03 -8.40 8.59
CA LEU A 104 -14.77 -7.83 9.03
C LEU A 104 -14.43 -6.58 8.20
N PHE A 105 -13.58 -5.70 8.77
CA PHE A 105 -13.00 -4.55 8.08
C PHE A 105 -11.57 -4.28 8.55
N ALA A 106 -10.80 -3.59 7.72
CA ALA A 106 -9.48 -3.09 8.07
C ALA A 106 -9.59 -1.69 8.68
N GLU A 107 -9.05 -1.49 9.86
CA GLU A 107 -8.85 -0.17 10.46
C GLU A 107 -7.39 0.25 10.26
N ILE A 108 -7.15 1.26 9.40
CA ILE A 108 -5.82 1.68 8.97
C ILE A 108 -5.43 3.00 9.62
N ASP A 109 -4.23 3.06 10.20
CA ASP A 109 -3.55 4.29 10.62
C ASP A 109 -2.39 4.57 9.68
N THR A 110 -2.38 5.74 9.06
CA THR A 110 -1.40 6.10 8.03
C THR A 110 -0.25 6.98 8.56
N LYS A 111 -0.22 7.28 9.86
CA LYS A 111 0.76 8.21 10.48
C LYS A 111 2.22 7.79 10.30
N ASP A 112 2.49 6.48 10.32
CA ASP A 112 3.84 5.94 10.23
C ASP A 112 4.26 5.59 8.79
N ILE A 113 3.38 5.84 7.81
CA ILE A 113 3.70 5.65 6.39
C ILE A 113 4.64 6.75 5.92
N LYS A 114 5.84 6.35 5.45
CA LYS A 114 6.73 7.26 4.76
C LYS A 114 6.24 7.46 3.32
N ARG A 115 5.40 8.47 3.12
CA ARG A 115 4.82 8.79 1.82
C ARG A 115 5.86 9.41 0.89
N PRO A 116 6.11 8.88 -0.32
CA PRO A 116 6.93 9.52 -1.33
C PRO A 116 6.39 10.90 -1.73
N ALA A 117 7.28 11.88 -1.86
CA ALA A 117 6.91 13.28 -2.12
C ALA A 117 6.13 13.49 -3.42
N ILE A 118 6.25 12.59 -4.39
CA ILE A 118 5.47 12.66 -5.63
C ILE A 118 3.96 12.69 -5.36
N PHE A 119 3.47 12.03 -4.31
CA PHE A 119 2.03 12.05 -3.97
C PHE A 119 1.60 13.41 -3.44
N ASP A 120 2.47 14.09 -2.66
CA ASP A 120 2.19 15.44 -2.16
C ASP A 120 2.14 16.45 -3.31
N LEU A 121 3.09 16.36 -4.25
CA LEU A 121 3.12 17.19 -5.45
C LEU A 121 1.85 16.99 -6.32
N LEU A 122 1.47 15.74 -6.58
CA LEU A 122 0.25 15.45 -7.35
C LEU A 122 -1.01 15.97 -6.66
N GLN A 123 -1.10 15.79 -5.35
CA GLN A 123 -2.22 16.26 -4.54
C GLN A 123 -2.34 17.78 -4.57
N GLU A 124 -1.23 18.50 -4.37
CA GLU A 124 -1.17 19.96 -4.39
C GLU A 124 -1.50 20.51 -5.77
N TRP A 125 -0.84 20.01 -6.83
CA TRP A 125 -1.04 20.53 -8.19
C TRP A 125 -2.46 20.43 -8.71
N ALA A 126 -3.19 19.41 -8.29
CA ALA A 126 -4.57 19.20 -8.72
C ALA A 126 -5.63 19.49 -7.64
N ASN A 127 -5.19 19.92 -6.44
CA ASN A 127 -6.06 20.17 -5.31
C ASN A 127 -7.01 18.98 -5.01
N ILE A 128 -6.46 17.77 -5.02
CA ILE A 128 -7.21 16.53 -4.77
C ILE A 128 -7.35 16.32 -3.27
N ASN A 129 -8.55 15.94 -2.80
CA ASN A 129 -8.72 15.60 -1.40
C ASN A 129 -8.01 14.27 -1.04
N THR A 130 -7.65 14.12 0.23
CA THR A 130 -6.84 12.98 0.68
C THR A 130 -7.56 11.64 0.48
N LYS A 131 -8.87 11.58 0.66
CA LYS A 131 -9.65 10.35 0.42
C LYS A 131 -9.55 9.90 -1.04
N GLU A 132 -9.62 10.81 -1.98
CA GLU A 132 -9.47 10.52 -3.41
C GLU A 132 -8.06 10.05 -3.77
N MET A 133 -7.04 10.61 -3.12
CA MET A 133 -5.66 10.13 -3.26
C MET A 133 -5.54 8.65 -2.85
N TYR A 134 -6.10 8.26 -1.69
CA TYR A 134 -6.13 6.86 -1.24
C TYR A 134 -7.05 5.95 -2.05
N SER A 135 -7.99 6.51 -2.81
CA SER A 135 -8.84 5.77 -3.75
C SER A 135 -8.15 5.50 -5.10
N THR A 136 -7.09 6.25 -5.42
CA THR A 136 -6.42 6.16 -6.73
C THR A 136 -5.03 5.57 -6.63
N PHE A 137 -4.27 5.93 -5.58
CA PHE A 137 -2.85 5.65 -5.45
C PHE A 137 -2.54 4.74 -4.25
N ASN A 138 -1.33 4.18 -4.27
CA ASN A 138 -0.80 3.37 -3.17
C ASN A 138 -0.32 4.20 -1.96
N MET A 139 -0.20 5.50 -2.10
CA MET A 139 0.19 6.47 -1.07
C MET A 139 1.43 6.09 -0.25
N GLY A 140 2.36 5.35 -0.86
CA GLY A 140 3.61 4.92 -0.23
C GLY A 140 3.61 3.49 0.30
N VAL A 141 2.49 2.78 0.22
CA VAL A 141 2.37 1.36 0.60
C VAL A 141 2.02 0.55 -0.64
N GLY A 142 2.94 -0.29 -1.09
CA GLY A 142 2.71 -1.08 -2.30
C GLY A 142 2.16 -2.48 -2.02
N PHE A 143 2.44 -3.07 -0.86
CA PHE A 143 2.00 -4.41 -0.50
C PHE A 143 1.59 -4.48 0.97
N ILE A 144 0.56 -5.27 1.28
CA ILE A 144 0.06 -5.45 2.65
C ILE A 144 -0.11 -6.94 2.92
N PHE A 145 0.29 -7.35 4.14
CA PHE A 145 0.04 -8.67 4.72
C PHE A 145 -0.91 -8.55 5.91
N ALA A 146 -1.76 -9.56 6.10
CA ALA A 146 -2.48 -9.83 7.32
C ALA A 146 -1.89 -11.06 7.99
N VAL A 147 -1.50 -10.93 9.27
CA VAL A 147 -0.92 -12.02 10.08
C VAL A 147 -1.57 -12.05 11.46
N ALA A 148 -1.54 -13.20 12.12
CA ALA A 148 -2.02 -13.29 13.49
C ALA A 148 -1.29 -12.30 14.41
N LYS A 149 -1.99 -11.76 15.41
CA LYS A 149 -1.42 -10.78 16.35
C LYS A 149 -0.18 -11.32 17.07
N ASP A 150 -0.18 -12.59 17.43
CA ASP A 150 0.93 -13.24 18.10
C ASP A 150 2.16 -13.41 17.18
N ASP A 151 1.95 -13.45 15.88
CA ASP A 151 3.01 -13.58 14.87
C ASP A 151 3.58 -12.22 14.40
N LYS A 152 3.02 -11.11 14.85
CA LYS A 152 3.40 -9.75 14.41
C LYS A 152 4.90 -9.50 14.49
N ASP A 153 5.52 -9.76 15.64
CA ASP A 153 6.92 -9.44 15.85
C ASP A 153 7.84 -10.33 15.01
N ALA A 154 7.53 -11.63 14.90
CA ALA A 154 8.24 -12.56 14.04
C ALA A 154 8.10 -12.17 12.55
N ALA A 155 6.93 -11.70 12.14
CA ALA A 155 6.69 -11.20 10.78
C ALA A 155 7.53 -9.95 10.48
N LEU A 156 7.55 -8.98 11.39
CA LEU A 156 8.36 -7.77 11.25
C LEU A 156 9.86 -8.09 11.17
N GLU A 157 10.35 -9.01 11.99
CA GLU A 157 11.75 -9.44 11.95
C GLU A 157 12.11 -10.15 10.65
N ALA A 158 11.24 -11.05 10.16
CA ALA A 158 11.45 -11.76 8.90
C ALA A 158 11.51 -10.79 7.71
N LEU A 159 10.60 -9.83 7.65
CA LEU A 159 10.56 -8.82 6.59
C LEU A 159 11.79 -7.91 6.66
N LYS A 160 12.22 -7.47 7.85
CA LYS A 160 13.45 -6.68 8.02
C LYS A 160 14.69 -7.45 7.61
N ALA A 161 14.77 -8.74 7.95
CA ALA A 161 15.89 -9.62 7.54
C ALA A 161 15.94 -9.81 6.02
N ALA A 162 14.79 -9.74 5.32
CA ALA A 162 14.70 -9.73 3.87
C ALA A 162 15.01 -8.36 3.22
N GLY A 163 15.43 -7.38 4.01
CA GLY A 163 15.77 -6.03 3.52
C GLY A 163 14.58 -5.09 3.34
N GLU A 164 13.42 -5.45 3.91
CA GLU A 164 12.22 -4.63 3.87
C GLU A 164 12.19 -3.59 5.01
N ASN A 165 11.34 -2.57 4.83
CA ASN A 165 11.02 -1.59 5.87
C ASN A 165 9.52 -1.70 6.21
N PRO A 166 9.09 -2.76 6.92
CA PRO A 166 7.69 -2.98 7.22
C PRO A 166 7.16 -1.95 8.20
N VAL A 167 5.90 -1.56 8.01
CA VAL A 167 5.14 -0.64 8.88
C VAL A 167 3.87 -1.35 9.33
N VAL A 168 3.55 -1.28 10.62
CA VAL A 168 2.23 -1.72 11.12
C VAL A 168 1.21 -0.65 10.73
N LEU A 169 0.22 -1.05 9.95
CA LEU A 169 -0.81 -0.15 9.43
C LEU A 169 -2.08 -0.14 10.30
N GLY A 170 -2.35 -1.22 11.03
CA GLY A 170 -3.57 -1.37 11.80
C GLY A 170 -3.94 -2.82 12.04
N GLU A 171 -5.21 -3.04 12.31
CA GLU A 171 -5.76 -4.36 12.67
C GLU A 171 -7.05 -4.64 11.90
N ILE A 172 -7.42 -5.92 11.83
CA ILE A 172 -8.72 -6.37 11.32
C ILE A 172 -9.72 -6.36 12.48
N GLU A 173 -10.84 -5.71 12.26
CA GLU A 173 -11.90 -5.53 13.25
C GLU A 173 -13.22 -6.15 12.78
N LYS A 174 -14.12 -6.47 13.71
CA LYS A 174 -15.50 -6.86 13.40
C LYS A 174 -16.37 -5.64 13.08
N GLY A 175 -17.13 -5.73 12.01
CA GLY A 175 -18.10 -4.70 11.65
C GLY A 175 -18.80 -4.97 10.35
N GLN A 176 -19.76 -4.12 10.05
CA GLN A 176 -20.51 -4.12 8.79
C GLN A 176 -20.36 -2.77 8.10
N GLY A 177 -20.40 -2.76 6.78
CA GLY A 177 -20.26 -1.54 5.97
C GLY A 177 -18.94 -1.53 5.20
N ASP A 178 -18.22 -0.41 5.24
CA ASP A 178 -16.97 -0.25 4.51
C ASP A 178 -15.89 -1.19 5.04
N LYS A 179 -15.32 -2.03 4.17
CA LYS A 179 -14.27 -2.99 4.54
C LYS A 179 -12.88 -2.36 4.75
N CYS A 180 -12.73 -1.06 4.49
CA CYS A 180 -11.48 -0.34 4.70
C CYS A 180 -11.78 1.05 5.27
N ILE A 181 -11.35 1.30 6.49
CA ILE A 181 -11.50 2.57 7.19
C ILE A 181 -10.11 3.12 7.47
N ILE A 182 -9.83 4.33 6.97
CA ILE A 182 -8.57 5.03 7.23
C ILE A 182 -8.84 6.10 8.29
N LYS A 183 -8.12 6.00 9.42
CA LYS A 183 -8.27 6.95 10.54
C LYS A 183 -7.91 8.37 10.13
N GLY A 184 -8.76 9.32 10.50
CA GLY A 184 -8.50 10.73 10.27
C GLY A 184 -8.80 11.23 8.85
N LEU A 185 -9.45 10.43 8.00
CA LEU A 185 -9.93 10.83 6.68
C LEU A 185 -11.44 10.96 6.64
#